data_bea0e46bc62138fc747a6002437a4bd2
#
_entry.id   bea0e46bc62138fc747a6002437a4bd2
#
_cell.length_a   1.000
_cell.length_b   1.000
_cell.length_c   1.000
_cell.angle_alpha   90.00
_cell.angle_beta   90.00
_cell.angle_gamma   90.00
#
_symmetry.space_group_name_H-M   'P 1'
#
loop_
_entity.id
_entity.type
_entity.pdbx_description
1 polymer ?
#
loop_
_entity_poly.entity_id
_entity_poly.type
_entity_poly.pdbx_seq_one_letter_code
_entity_poly.pdbx_strand_id
1 'polypeptide(L)'
;MDLPGSLTEILGEEKVSVSEEIRDAHSGDKWFASHQPEVVVFAECVEDVSKVLAFAHRNRVPVTTRGAGIGYVGGCVPVEGGIVLSTARMNKIVAISPQDGVAVVQPGVITGELQKAVRALGWDYPPDPASLKECSIGGNIATNAGGPRCLKYGVTRNYVLGLEVVLANGRVMKCGGRLHKNKTGFDLIGLFVGSEGMLGIVTEATLRLIPKPVSRVMLAAVFPDFPAAAKTVQAILQAGHLPSALEITDSFTLEAARKRLGAETFPPGDGHLIVEIDGRPAAVRSEGEEIYNLLRECGAGDIRVAMEDEECEAIWQLRREFSYSLRDTGLTKLNEDVVVPRGKLVELVEFARKLQKETGIAIACFGHAGDGNIHTNLMVENYDDPETRARADAALDILFTWVLEKGGAITGEHGVGLAKKPWIKQALGETSFAVHRSLKRALDPHGILNPGKFLDD
;
A
#
# COMPACT_ATOMS: atom_id res chain seq x y z
N MET A 1 17.31 3.81 33.01
CA MET A 1 16.80 5.14 32.67
C MET A 1 15.29 5.10 32.80
N ASP A 2 14.69 6.06 33.46
CA ASP A 2 13.22 6.22 33.46
C ASP A 2 12.80 6.86 32.13
N LEU A 3 12.50 6.02 31.13
CA LEU A 3 12.15 6.46 29.79
C LEU A 3 10.82 7.24 29.78
N PRO A 4 9.72 6.74 30.39
CA PRO A 4 8.47 7.49 30.43
C PRO A 4 8.56 8.81 31.16
N GLY A 5 9.18 8.85 32.34
CA GLY A 5 9.36 10.09 33.12
C GLY A 5 10.14 11.15 32.37
N SER A 6 11.24 10.76 31.69
CA SER A 6 12.04 11.69 30.87
C SER A 6 11.26 12.26 29.69
N LEU A 7 10.43 11.46 29.03
CA LEU A 7 9.60 11.93 27.91
C LEU A 7 8.46 12.81 28.39
N THR A 8 7.86 12.49 29.54
CA THR A 8 6.83 13.33 30.16
C THR A 8 7.37 14.70 30.53
N GLU A 9 8.59 14.77 31.05
CA GLU A 9 9.25 16.06 31.37
C GLU A 9 9.51 16.91 30.11
N ILE A 10 9.81 16.25 28.96
CA ILE A 10 10.11 16.93 27.68
C ILE A 10 8.85 17.40 26.96
N LEU A 11 7.74 16.64 27.03
CA LEU A 11 6.56 16.81 26.16
C LEU A 11 5.26 17.16 26.89
N GLY A 12 5.15 16.84 28.19
CA GLY A 12 3.92 16.89 28.97
C GLY A 12 3.21 15.53 29.06
N GLU A 13 2.44 15.34 30.15
CA GLU A 13 1.75 14.06 30.44
C GLU A 13 0.72 13.68 29.36
N GLU A 14 0.07 14.65 28.75
CA GLU A 14 -0.99 14.42 27.76
C GLU A 14 -0.50 13.81 26.43
N LYS A 15 0.81 13.83 26.18
CA LYS A 15 1.44 13.27 24.98
C LYS A 15 2.14 11.94 25.21
N VAL A 16 2.29 11.50 26.46
CA VAL A 16 3.05 10.29 26.81
C VAL A 16 2.13 9.29 27.50
N SER A 17 2.11 8.07 27.03
CA SER A 17 1.29 7.01 27.62
C SER A 17 2.08 5.75 27.90
N VAL A 18 1.89 5.20 29.11
CA VAL A 18 2.35 3.88 29.54
C VAL A 18 1.18 2.94 29.82
N SER A 19 -0.06 3.35 29.53
CA SER A 19 -1.24 2.51 29.68
C SER A 19 -1.08 1.23 28.89
N GLU A 20 -1.35 0.08 29.50
CA GLU A 20 -1.29 -1.22 28.87
C GLU A 20 -2.19 -1.30 27.63
N GLU A 21 -3.42 -0.82 27.74
CA GLU A 21 -4.38 -0.75 26.62
C GLU A 21 -3.83 0.03 25.42
N ILE A 22 -3.20 1.19 25.68
CA ILE A 22 -2.62 2.02 24.60
C ILE A 22 -1.39 1.35 24.00
N ARG A 23 -0.52 0.75 24.82
CA ARG A 23 0.65 0.04 24.34
C ARG A 23 0.26 -1.18 23.51
N ASP A 24 -0.77 -1.94 23.91
CA ASP A 24 -1.31 -3.05 23.15
C ASP A 24 -1.89 -2.60 21.80
N ALA A 25 -2.68 -1.53 21.78
CA ALA A 25 -3.20 -0.95 20.55
C ALA A 25 -2.11 -0.41 19.59
N HIS A 26 -0.90 -0.21 20.11
CA HIS A 26 0.25 0.28 19.34
C HIS A 26 1.37 -0.78 19.17
N SER A 27 1.10 -2.04 19.51
CA SER A 27 2.08 -3.15 19.46
C SER A 27 2.31 -3.70 18.06
N GLY A 28 1.41 -3.42 17.10
CA GLY A 28 1.46 -4.02 15.77
C GLY A 28 0.65 -3.29 14.72
N ASP A 29 0.55 -3.91 13.55
CA ASP A 29 -0.37 -3.53 12.47
C ASP A 29 -1.35 -4.69 12.18
N LYS A 30 -1.82 -4.84 10.94
CA LYS A 30 -2.73 -5.94 10.55
C LYS A 30 -1.99 -7.25 10.19
N TRP A 31 -0.67 -7.28 10.29
CA TRP A 31 0.12 -8.49 10.13
C TRP A 31 0.22 -9.27 11.46
N PHE A 32 0.73 -10.49 11.42
CA PHE A 32 0.69 -11.44 12.54
C PHE A 32 1.60 -11.10 13.74
N ALA A 33 2.65 -10.27 13.52
CA ALA A 33 3.56 -9.92 14.60
C ALA A 33 3.04 -8.77 15.45
N SER A 34 3.26 -8.88 16.75
CA SER A 34 3.10 -7.78 17.69
C SER A 34 4.24 -7.79 18.72
N HIS A 35 4.62 -6.61 19.18
CA HIS A 35 5.54 -6.43 20.28
C HIS A 35 5.17 -5.15 21.03
N GLN A 36 5.04 -5.25 22.37
CA GLN A 36 4.59 -4.13 23.17
C GLN A 36 5.72 -3.11 23.33
N PRO A 37 5.52 -1.80 23.03
CA PRO A 37 6.51 -0.78 23.30
C PRO A 37 6.64 -0.49 24.80
N GLU A 38 7.72 0.14 25.22
CA GLU A 38 7.85 0.64 26.59
C GLU A 38 6.93 1.85 26.84
N VAL A 39 6.81 2.71 25.82
CA VAL A 39 6.02 3.94 25.88
C VAL A 39 5.47 4.32 24.52
N VAL A 40 4.27 4.91 24.50
CA VAL A 40 3.68 5.52 23.30
C VAL A 40 3.69 7.03 23.46
N VAL A 41 4.21 7.73 22.44
CA VAL A 41 4.22 9.19 22.36
C VAL A 41 3.31 9.64 21.23
N PHE A 42 2.41 10.56 21.50
CA PHE A 42 1.51 11.19 20.54
C PHE A 42 2.05 12.57 20.16
N ALA A 43 2.76 12.68 19.05
CA ALA A 43 3.25 13.95 18.54
C ALA A 43 2.11 14.80 17.95
N GLU A 44 2.13 16.12 18.18
CA GLU A 44 1.15 17.08 17.66
C GLU A 44 1.78 18.11 16.71
N CYS A 45 3.11 18.24 16.76
CA CYS A 45 3.87 19.17 15.92
C CYS A 45 5.29 18.63 15.64
N VAL A 46 6.00 19.30 14.73
CA VAL A 46 7.37 18.95 14.35
C VAL A 46 8.35 19.04 15.51
N GLU A 47 8.12 19.97 16.44
CA GLU A 47 8.94 20.18 17.63
C GLU A 47 8.87 18.97 18.57
N ASP A 48 7.72 18.33 18.72
CA ASP A 48 7.56 17.12 19.53
C ASP A 48 8.40 15.99 18.95
N VAL A 49 8.27 15.75 17.63
CA VAL A 49 9.06 14.74 16.91
C VAL A 49 10.56 15.01 17.05
N SER A 50 10.97 16.26 16.86
CA SER A 50 12.37 16.70 17.00
C SER A 50 12.93 16.42 18.40
N LYS A 51 12.19 16.77 19.46
CA LYS A 51 12.60 16.54 20.85
C LYS A 51 12.71 15.05 21.17
N VAL A 52 11.72 14.24 20.74
CA VAL A 52 11.75 12.79 20.93
C VAL A 52 12.96 12.16 20.25
N LEU A 53 13.20 12.50 18.97
CA LEU A 53 14.33 11.93 18.24
C LEU A 53 15.68 12.40 18.79
N ALA A 54 15.82 13.68 19.17
CA ALA A 54 17.04 14.19 19.81
C ALA A 54 17.32 13.46 21.14
N PHE A 55 16.29 13.19 21.93
CA PHE A 55 16.40 12.40 23.17
C PHE A 55 16.77 10.94 22.86
N ALA A 56 16.05 10.29 21.95
CA ALA A 56 16.28 8.90 21.57
C ALA A 56 17.69 8.69 20.99
N HIS A 57 18.15 9.61 20.14
CA HIS A 57 19.49 9.58 19.57
C HIS A 57 20.59 9.64 20.63
N ARG A 58 20.49 10.55 21.60
CA ARG A 58 21.48 10.69 22.69
C ARG A 58 21.54 9.43 23.57
N ASN A 59 20.38 8.83 23.80
CA ASN A 59 20.24 7.70 24.73
C ASN A 59 20.20 6.34 24.02
N ARG A 60 20.28 6.30 22.69
CA ARG A 60 20.20 5.11 21.85
C ARG A 60 18.93 4.28 22.10
N VAL A 61 17.78 4.98 22.23
CA VAL A 61 16.48 4.35 22.45
C VAL A 61 15.84 4.06 21.10
N PRO A 62 15.35 2.85 20.86
CA PRO A 62 14.59 2.51 19.65
C PRO A 62 13.33 3.39 19.49
N VAL A 63 13.05 3.83 18.27
CA VAL A 63 11.85 4.58 17.91
C VAL A 63 11.18 3.94 16.72
N THR A 64 9.98 3.44 16.92
CA THR A 64 9.12 2.95 15.83
C THR A 64 8.05 3.98 15.54
N THR A 65 8.04 4.54 14.32
CA THR A 65 7.03 5.51 13.90
C THR A 65 5.74 4.78 13.50
N ARG A 66 4.60 5.30 13.99
CA ARG A 66 3.28 4.78 13.65
C ARG A 66 2.39 5.86 13.06
N GLY A 67 1.89 5.65 11.85
CA GLY A 67 0.77 6.39 11.28
C GLY A 67 -0.56 5.80 11.77
N ALA A 68 -1.43 5.38 10.86
CA ALA A 68 -2.70 4.73 11.21
C ALA A 68 -2.55 3.26 11.70
N GLY A 69 -1.41 2.61 11.45
CA GLY A 69 -1.13 1.25 11.92
C GLY A 69 -1.97 0.16 11.24
N ILE A 70 -2.31 0.34 9.97
CA ILE A 70 -3.15 -0.58 9.19
C ILE A 70 -2.38 -1.32 8.10
N GLY A 71 -1.03 -1.29 8.15
CA GLY A 71 -0.16 -2.03 7.23
C GLY A 71 -0.31 -3.55 7.37
N TYR A 72 0.23 -4.29 6.39
CA TYR A 72 0.12 -5.74 6.30
C TYR A 72 1.49 -6.45 6.35
N VAL A 73 2.55 -5.74 6.77
CA VAL A 73 3.92 -6.27 6.72
C VAL A 73 4.69 -6.14 8.05
N GLY A 74 4.03 -5.73 9.13
CA GLY A 74 4.70 -5.50 10.40
C GLY A 74 5.60 -4.27 10.39
N GLY A 75 5.31 -3.30 9.52
CA GLY A 75 6.14 -2.11 9.31
C GLY A 75 6.25 -1.21 10.54
N CYS A 76 5.23 -1.16 11.40
CA CYS A 76 5.21 -0.38 12.64
C CYS A 76 5.21 -1.21 13.93
N VAL A 77 5.63 -2.48 13.87
CA VAL A 77 5.82 -3.33 15.06
C VAL A 77 7.10 -2.90 15.78
N PRO A 78 7.10 -2.51 17.06
CA PRO A 78 8.28 -2.06 17.79
C PRO A 78 9.09 -3.26 18.31
N VAL A 79 9.70 -4.05 17.41
CA VAL A 79 10.36 -5.33 17.73
C VAL A 79 11.49 -5.22 18.76
N GLU A 80 12.08 -4.05 18.92
CA GLU A 80 13.11 -3.76 19.93
C GLU A 80 12.56 -2.95 21.12
N GLY A 81 11.22 -2.90 21.30
CA GLY A 81 10.61 -2.12 22.36
C GLY A 81 10.78 -0.61 22.16
N GLY A 82 11.17 0.10 23.22
CA GLY A 82 11.42 1.54 23.20
C GLY A 82 10.17 2.38 22.98
N ILE A 83 10.27 3.39 22.12
CA ILE A 83 9.24 4.39 21.89
C ILE A 83 8.44 4.04 20.63
N VAL A 84 7.11 3.95 20.72
CA VAL A 84 6.24 4.13 19.56
C VAL A 84 5.88 5.60 19.44
N LEU A 85 6.29 6.23 18.35
CA LEU A 85 5.98 7.63 18.04
C LEU A 85 4.81 7.70 17.07
N SER A 86 3.62 7.98 17.60
CA SER A 86 2.39 8.11 16.84
C SER A 86 2.26 9.52 16.24
N THR A 87 2.00 9.59 14.94
CA THR A 87 1.70 10.83 14.21
C THR A 87 0.21 11.10 14.06
N ALA A 88 -0.65 10.29 14.69
CA ALA A 88 -2.10 10.35 14.51
C ALA A 88 -2.71 11.72 14.88
N ARG A 89 -2.11 12.44 15.85
CA ARG A 89 -2.55 13.79 16.23
C ARG A 89 -2.02 14.90 15.32
N MET A 90 -1.09 14.60 14.42
CA MET A 90 -0.62 15.52 13.37
C MET A 90 -1.52 15.38 12.14
N ASN A 91 -2.77 15.79 12.23
CA ASN A 91 -3.83 15.48 11.26
C ASN A 91 -4.45 16.71 10.56
N LYS A 92 -3.71 17.80 10.47
CA LYS A 92 -4.21 19.03 9.85
C LYS A 92 -3.94 19.05 8.35
N ILE A 93 -4.97 19.39 7.57
CA ILE A 93 -4.81 19.90 6.20
C ILE A 93 -4.40 21.37 6.35
N VAL A 94 -3.11 21.65 6.20
CA VAL A 94 -2.52 22.98 6.47
C VAL A 94 -2.97 23.99 5.43
N ALA A 95 -2.98 23.60 4.16
CA ALA A 95 -3.43 24.43 3.05
C ALA A 95 -3.85 23.59 1.84
N ILE A 96 -4.83 24.06 1.09
CA ILE A 96 -5.13 23.60 -0.26
C ILE A 96 -5.05 24.84 -1.15
N SER A 97 -4.19 24.80 -2.18
CA SER A 97 -4.02 25.88 -3.17
C SER A 97 -4.42 25.39 -4.56
N PRO A 98 -5.65 25.66 -5.01
CA PRO A 98 -6.07 25.40 -6.38
C PRO A 98 -5.19 26.11 -7.42
N GLN A 99 -4.69 27.31 -7.12
CA GLN A 99 -3.84 28.10 -8.02
C GLN A 99 -2.50 27.40 -8.29
N ASP A 100 -1.92 26.79 -7.26
CA ASP A 100 -0.66 26.06 -7.37
C ASP A 100 -0.89 24.57 -7.71
N GLY A 101 -2.14 24.07 -7.65
CA GLY A 101 -2.45 22.65 -7.81
C GLY A 101 -1.81 21.78 -6.74
N VAL A 102 -1.81 22.22 -5.48
CA VAL A 102 -1.17 21.50 -4.37
C VAL A 102 -2.02 21.51 -3.09
N ALA A 103 -1.77 20.50 -2.25
CA ALA A 103 -2.19 20.47 -0.85
C ALA A 103 -0.97 20.33 0.06
N VAL A 104 -0.97 21.02 1.20
CA VAL A 104 0.03 20.86 2.27
C VAL A 104 -0.66 20.22 3.45
N VAL A 105 -0.15 19.09 3.92
CA VAL A 105 -0.80 18.25 4.92
C VAL A 105 0.19 17.70 5.94
N GLN A 106 -0.28 17.47 7.16
CA GLN A 106 0.43 16.71 8.17
C GLN A 106 0.29 15.19 7.95
N PRO A 107 1.21 14.36 8.47
CA PRO A 107 1.28 12.92 8.18
C PRO A 107 0.08 12.10 8.70
N GLY A 108 -0.60 12.55 9.74
CA GLY A 108 -1.77 11.89 10.32
C GLY A 108 -3.08 12.15 9.57
N VAL A 109 -3.09 13.01 8.56
CA VAL A 109 -4.29 13.23 7.72
C VAL A 109 -4.70 11.93 7.04
N ILE A 110 -5.98 11.57 7.17
CA ILE A 110 -6.54 10.39 6.49
C ILE A 110 -6.69 10.69 5.00
N THR A 111 -6.25 9.74 4.16
CA THR A 111 -6.21 9.91 2.71
C THR A 111 -7.58 10.24 2.13
N GLY A 112 -8.64 9.55 2.55
CA GLY A 112 -10.00 9.82 2.11
C GLY A 112 -10.53 11.20 2.52
N GLU A 113 -10.11 11.74 3.67
CA GLU A 113 -10.48 13.09 4.09
C GLU A 113 -9.79 14.15 3.23
N LEU A 114 -8.52 13.95 2.88
CA LEU A 114 -7.84 14.82 1.92
C LEU A 114 -8.55 14.79 0.56
N GLN A 115 -8.85 13.59 0.02
CA GLN A 115 -9.55 13.45 -1.25
C GLN A 115 -10.91 14.18 -1.23
N LYS A 116 -11.68 14.01 -0.17
CA LYS A 116 -12.96 14.70 0.01
C LYS A 116 -12.80 16.22 -0.02
N ALA A 117 -11.81 16.73 0.72
CA ALA A 117 -11.54 18.16 0.81
C ALA A 117 -11.14 18.78 -0.55
N VAL A 118 -10.24 18.12 -1.29
CA VAL A 118 -9.78 18.64 -2.59
C VAL A 118 -10.84 18.49 -3.69
N ARG A 119 -11.65 17.42 -3.65
CA ARG A 119 -12.76 17.19 -4.61
C ARG A 119 -13.85 18.23 -4.50
N ALA A 120 -14.11 18.75 -3.30
CA ALA A 120 -15.03 19.87 -3.10
C ALA A 120 -14.59 21.15 -3.82
N LEU A 121 -13.30 21.27 -4.18
CA LEU A 121 -12.71 22.39 -4.89
C LEU A 121 -12.48 22.09 -6.40
N GLY A 122 -12.97 20.95 -6.91
CA GLY A 122 -12.77 20.54 -8.31
C GLY A 122 -11.42 19.93 -8.61
N TRP A 123 -10.65 19.55 -7.57
CA TRP A 123 -9.35 18.89 -7.67
C TRP A 123 -9.43 17.45 -7.20
N ASP A 124 -8.40 16.66 -7.49
CA ASP A 124 -8.28 15.29 -7.00
C ASP A 124 -6.84 14.99 -6.52
N TYR A 125 -6.75 14.07 -5.56
CA TYR A 125 -5.52 13.41 -5.11
C TYR A 125 -5.66 11.93 -5.47
N PRO A 126 -5.06 11.47 -6.58
CA PRO A 126 -5.34 10.17 -7.15
C PRO A 126 -4.92 8.93 -6.35
N PRO A 127 -3.82 8.92 -5.56
CA PRO A 127 -3.46 7.72 -4.81
C PRO A 127 -4.63 7.23 -3.93
N ASP A 128 -5.07 5.99 -4.14
CA ASP A 128 -6.30 5.45 -3.56
C ASP A 128 -6.12 4.03 -3.02
N PRO A 129 -5.22 3.80 -2.05
CA PRO A 129 -5.10 2.50 -1.42
C PRO A 129 -6.46 1.99 -0.94
N ALA A 130 -6.67 0.67 -0.97
CA ALA A 130 -7.95 0.06 -0.57
C ALA A 130 -8.42 0.50 0.83
N SER A 131 -7.46 0.87 1.69
CA SER A 131 -7.68 1.39 3.05
C SER A 131 -7.86 2.91 3.13
N LEU A 132 -8.17 3.61 2.03
CA LEU A 132 -8.21 5.08 1.96
C LEU A 132 -9.04 5.78 3.06
N LYS A 133 -10.02 5.09 3.64
CA LYS A 133 -10.85 5.61 4.75
C LYS A 133 -10.15 5.55 6.11
N GLU A 134 -9.06 4.81 6.22
CA GLU A 134 -8.34 4.55 7.47
C GLU A 134 -6.86 4.95 7.39
N CYS A 135 -6.22 4.83 6.21
CA CYS A 135 -4.80 5.10 6.05
C CYS A 135 -4.46 6.58 6.14
N SER A 136 -3.28 6.87 6.70
CA SER A 136 -2.75 8.22 6.82
C SER A 136 -1.76 8.54 5.69
N ILE A 137 -1.66 9.81 5.33
CA ILE A 137 -0.71 10.31 4.33
C ILE A 137 0.73 9.95 4.70
N GLY A 138 1.12 10.05 5.98
CA GLY A 138 2.47 9.65 6.43
C GLY A 138 2.74 8.16 6.24
N GLY A 139 1.74 7.30 6.48
CA GLY A 139 1.81 5.87 6.21
C GLY A 139 1.97 5.60 4.71
N ASN A 140 1.16 6.26 3.86
CA ASN A 140 1.25 6.12 2.41
C ASN A 140 2.62 6.57 1.86
N ILE A 141 3.19 7.65 2.41
CA ILE A 141 4.54 8.11 2.06
C ILE A 141 5.58 7.07 2.50
N ALA A 142 5.46 6.53 3.72
CA ALA A 142 6.41 5.56 4.26
C ALA A 142 6.51 4.28 3.43
N THR A 143 5.38 3.78 2.90
CA THR A 143 5.34 2.56 2.08
C THR A 143 5.34 2.84 0.57
N ASN A 144 5.28 4.11 0.14
CA ASN A 144 5.00 4.48 -1.25
C ASN A 144 3.71 3.82 -1.76
N ALA A 145 2.64 3.92 -0.97
CA ALA A 145 1.40 3.19 -1.19
C ALA A 145 0.82 3.39 -2.61
N GLY A 146 0.30 2.30 -3.14
CA GLY A 146 -0.40 2.23 -4.41
C GLY A 146 -1.92 2.17 -4.26
N GLY A 147 -2.58 1.51 -5.21
CA GLY A 147 -4.02 1.30 -5.28
C GLY A 147 -4.48 1.01 -6.70
N PRO A 148 -5.78 0.75 -6.91
CA PRO A 148 -6.30 0.29 -8.19
C PRO A 148 -6.10 1.27 -9.36
N ARG A 149 -5.93 2.58 -9.07
CA ARG A 149 -5.76 3.61 -10.12
C ARG A 149 -4.31 3.94 -10.47
N CYS A 150 -3.36 3.15 -9.96
CA CYS A 150 -1.92 3.36 -10.24
C CYS A 150 -1.56 3.22 -11.72
N LEU A 151 -2.27 2.38 -12.46
CA LEU A 151 -2.06 2.19 -13.92
C LEU A 151 -2.01 3.52 -14.67
N LYS A 152 -2.97 4.41 -14.42
CA LYS A 152 -3.06 5.72 -15.09
C LYS A 152 -2.36 6.83 -14.31
N TYR A 153 -2.49 6.80 -12.99
CA TYR A 153 -2.12 7.94 -12.16
C TYR A 153 -0.81 7.76 -11.41
N GLY A 154 -0.31 6.52 -11.30
CA GLY A 154 0.91 6.25 -10.52
C GLY A 154 0.64 6.14 -9.02
N VAL A 155 1.71 5.98 -8.26
CA VAL A 155 1.72 5.73 -6.81
C VAL A 155 1.96 7.02 -6.02
N THR A 156 1.97 6.95 -4.70
CA THR A 156 2.18 8.09 -3.78
C THR A 156 3.40 8.94 -4.17
N ARG A 157 4.54 8.34 -4.54
CA ARG A 157 5.77 9.04 -4.96
C ARG A 157 5.52 10.07 -6.06
N ASN A 158 4.64 9.79 -7.01
CA ASN A 158 4.35 10.66 -8.15
C ASN A 158 3.65 11.96 -7.74
N TYR A 159 3.15 12.02 -6.51
CA TYR A 159 2.39 13.15 -5.99
C TYR A 159 3.09 13.93 -4.88
N VAL A 160 4.19 13.44 -4.33
CA VAL A 160 4.95 14.16 -3.31
C VAL A 160 5.88 15.17 -3.98
N LEU A 161 5.61 16.46 -3.77
CA LEU A 161 6.40 17.59 -4.28
C LEU A 161 7.37 18.18 -3.25
N GLY A 162 7.10 17.94 -1.97
CA GLY A 162 7.94 18.43 -0.88
C GLY A 162 7.66 17.70 0.42
N LEU A 163 8.66 17.64 1.26
CA LEU A 163 8.60 17.04 2.59
C LEU A 163 9.31 17.92 3.62
N GLU A 164 8.73 17.95 4.83
CA GLU A 164 9.45 18.27 6.06
C GLU A 164 9.73 16.95 6.77
N VAL A 165 10.99 16.72 7.13
CA VAL A 165 11.45 15.46 7.72
C VAL A 165 12.30 15.75 8.95
N VAL A 166 12.07 15.01 10.03
CA VAL A 166 12.94 14.99 11.20
C VAL A 166 13.90 13.80 11.10
N LEU A 167 15.20 14.06 11.10
CA LEU A 167 16.26 13.07 11.05
C LEU A 167 16.48 12.40 12.41
N ALA A 168 17.18 11.26 12.45
CA ALA A 168 17.44 10.49 13.66
C ALA A 168 18.00 11.34 14.83
N ASN A 169 18.78 12.36 14.55
CA ASN A 169 19.36 13.26 15.57
C ASN A 169 18.46 14.43 16.01
N GLY A 170 17.19 14.43 15.58
CA GLY A 170 16.21 15.46 15.88
C GLY A 170 16.28 16.71 14.98
N ARG A 171 17.22 16.81 14.03
CA ARG A 171 17.29 17.96 13.13
C ARG A 171 16.16 17.91 12.11
N VAL A 172 15.49 19.04 11.92
CA VAL A 172 14.44 19.22 10.92
C VAL A 172 15.07 19.65 9.60
N MET A 173 14.65 19.03 8.52
CA MET A 173 15.01 19.44 7.16
C MET A 173 13.78 19.57 6.28
N LYS A 174 13.86 20.42 5.26
CA LYS A 174 12.86 20.54 4.20
C LYS A 174 13.49 20.22 2.85
N CYS A 175 12.78 19.50 2.00
CA CYS A 175 13.16 19.27 0.62
C CYS A 175 11.95 19.43 -0.29
N GLY A 176 12.16 19.93 -1.51
CA GLY A 176 11.06 20.26 -2.43
C GLY A 176 10.23 21.46 -1.97
N GLY A 177 8.91 21.41 -2.20
CA GLY A 177 7.94 22.46 -1.85
C GLY A 177 6.80 22.54 -2.86
N ARG A 178 6.13 23.71 -2.97
CA ARG A 178 4.98 23.93 -3.86
C ARG A 178 5.37 24.09 -5.34
N LEU A 179 6.43 23.44 -5.76
CA LEU A 179 7.00 23.56 -7.09
C LEU A 179 6.80 22.27 -7.87
N HIS A 180 6.12 22.33 -9.02
CA HIS A 180 5.97 21.18 -9.92
C HIS A 180 7.27 20.79 -10.65
N LYS A 181 8.33 21.61 -10.55
CA LYS A 181 9.62 21.36 -11.16
C LYS A 181 10.73 21.95 -10.28
N ASN A 182 11.60 21.07 -9.78
CA ASN A 182 12.79 21.46 -9.00
C ASN A 182 13.94 20.50 -9.34
N LYS A 183 15.10 21.06 -9.69
CA LYS A 183 16.33 20.29 -10.03
C LYS A 183 17.49 20.63 -9.10
N THR A 184 17.23 21.25 -7.94
CA THR A 184 18.24 21.68 -6.99
C THR A 184 18.61 20.51 -6.06
N GLY A 185 19.81 19.98 -6.22
CA GLY A 185 20.36 18.89 -5.42
C GLY A 185 19.89 17.50 -5.83
N PHE A 186 20.15 16.51 -4.97
CA PHE A 186 19.68 15.15 -5.15
C PHE A 186 18.17 15.01 -4.88
N ASP A 187 17.55 13.98 -5.42
CA ASP A 187 16.14 13.63 -5.14
C ASP A 187 15.98 13.04 -3.73
N LEU A 188 15.96 13.92 -2.73
CA LEU A 188 15.72 13.52 -1.34
C LEU A 188 14.27 13.10 -1.11
N ILE A 189 13.32 13.62 -1.89
CA ILE A 189 11.92 13.20 -1.81
C ILE A 189 11.83 11.71 -2.15
N GLY A 190 12.40 11.31 -3.27
CA GLY A 190 12.47 9.92 -3.70
C GLY A 190 13.22 9.01 -2.73
N LEU A 191 14.14 9.57 -1.91
CA LEU A 191 14.85 8.82 -0.86
C LEU A 191 13.96 8.52 0.34
N PHE A 192 13.12 9.48 0.78
CA PHE A 192 12.26 9.31 1.96
C PHE A 192 10.95 8.58 1.65
N VAL A 193 10.39 8.75 0.44
CA VAL A 193 9.18 8.01 0.03
C VAL A 193 9.52 6.53 -0.16
N GLY A 194 8.84 5.65 0.58
CA GLY A 194 9.10 4.21 0.59
C GLY A 194 10.22 3.79 1.56
N SER A 195 10.68 4.69 2.46
CA SER A 195 11.71 4.37 3.44
C SER A 195 11.21 3.68 4.73
N GLU A 196 9.92 3.45 4.85
CA GLU A 196 9.25 2.76 5.98
C GLU A 196 9.69 3.29 7.36
N GLY A 197 9.91 4.61 7.48
CA GLY A 197 10.31 5.25 8.72
C GLY A 197 11.76 4.99 9.16
N MET A 198 12.58 4.35 8.35
CA MET A 198 13.95 3.98 8.73
C MET A 198 14.98 5.11 8.48
N LEU A 199 14.67 6.11 7.66
CA LEU A 199 15.62 7.18 7.29
C LEU A 199 15.30 8.52 7.95
N GLY A 200 14.06 8.72 8.39
CA GLY A 200 13.56 9.93 9.01
C GLY A 200 12.05 9.86 9.18
N ILE A 201 11.48 10.82 9.91
CA ILE A 201 10.04 10.90 10.17
C ILE A 201 9.48 12.12 9.46
N VAL A 202 8.53 11.88 8.54
CA VAL A 202 7.82 12.93 7.81
C VAL A 202 6.84 13.64 8.76
N THR A 203 6.90 14.96 8.81
CA THR A 203 6.05 15.81 9.66
C THR A 203 5.13 16.73 8.85
N GLU A 204 5.46 17.00 7.59
CA GLU A 204 4.61 17.71 6.63
C GLU A 204 4.90 17.22 5.20
N ALA A 205 3.87 17.18 4.38
CA ALA A 205 4.00 16.85 2.97
C ALA A 205 3.29 17.89 2.09
N THR A 206 3.95 18.32 1.02
CA THR A 206 3.32 19.05 -0.09
C THR A 206 2.98 18.05 -1.18
N LEU A 207 1.68 17.93 -1.47
CA LEU A 207 1.14 16.95 -2.40
C LEU A 207 0.63 17.63 -3.67
N ARG A 208 0.95 17.06 -4.81
CA ARG A 208 0.41 17.47 -6.12
C ARG A 208 -1.07 17.08 -6.21
N LEU A 209 -1.87 18.00 -6.74
CA LEU A 209 -3.25 17.74 -7.13
C LEU A 209 -3.39 17.75 -8.66
N ILE A 210 -4.40 17.07 -9.15
CA ILE A 210 -4.81 17.13 -10.56
C ILE A 210 -6.25 17.65 -10.66
N PRO A 211 -6.70 18.19 -11.80
CA PRO A 211 -8.10 18.47 -12.01
C PRO A 211 -8.93 17.18 -11.84
N LYS A 212 -10.05 17.26 -11.11
CA LYS A 212 -10.93 16.11 -10.92
C LYS A 212 -11.50 15.65 -12.28
N PRO A 213 -11.40 14.34 -12.62
CA PRO A 213 -12.08 13.79 -13.78
C PRO A 213 -13.61 14.04 -13.67
N VAL A 214 -14.21 14.47 -14.78
CA VAL A 214 -15.63 14.90 -14.80
C VAL A 214 -16.59 13.80 -15.23
N SER A 215 -16.07 12.68 -15.74
CA SER A 215 -16.86 11.54 -16.19
C SER A 215 -16.06 10.26 -16.01
N ARG A 216 -16.77 9.16 -15.79
CA ARG A 216 -16.20 7.81 -15.79
C ARG A 216 -17.20 6.81 -16.38
N VAL A 217 -16.69 5.69 -16.85
CA VAL A 217 -17.45 4.48 -17.17
C VAL A 217 -16.75 3.29 -16.55
N MET A 218 -17.53 2.35 -16.08
CA MET A 218 -17.00 1.06 -15.61
C MET A 218 -17.61 -0.09 -16.43
N LEU A 219 -16.75 -1.05 -16.76
CA LEU A 219 -17.15 -2.32 -17.36
C LEU A 219 -16.74 -3.43 -16.41
N ALA A 220 -17.68 -4.32 -16.07
CA ALA A 220 -17.42 -5.51 -15.28
C ALA A 220 -17.77 -6.73 -16.13
N ALA A 221 -16.79 -7.56 -16.43
CA ALA A 221 -16.91 -8.67 -17.37
C ALA A 221 -16.51 -10.00 -16.75
N VAL A 222 -17.23 -11.07 -17.08
CA VAL A 222 -16.95 -12.43 -16.64
C VAL A 222 -16.34 -13.23 -17.77
N PHE A 223 -15.36 -14.05 -17.45
CA PHE A 223 -14.63 -14.92 -18.37
C PHE A 223 -14.76 -16.39 -17.97
N PRO A 224 -14.62 -17.33 -18.95
CA PRO A 224 -14.70 -18.76 -18.66
C PRO A 224 -13.59 -19.22 -17.72
N ASP A 225 -12.42 -18.57 -17.75
CA ASP A 225 -11.32 -18.86 -16.83
C ASP A 225 -10.42 -17.64 -16.57
N PHE A 226 -9.60 -17.72 -15.54
CA PHE A 226 -8.70 -16.67 -15.11
C PHE A 226 -7.60 -16.32 -16.13
N PRO A 227 -6.96 -17.28 -16.86
CA PRO A 227 -6.06 -16.95 -17.97
C PRO A 227 -6.70 -16.16 -19.11
N ALA A 228 -7.97 -16.41 -19.44
CA ALA A 228 -8.69 -15.64 -20.46
C ALA A 228 -8.84 -14.18 -20.05
N ALA A 229 -9.22 -13.94 -18.80
CA ALA A 229 -9.26 -12.59 -18.23
C ALA A 229 -7.87 -11.91 -18.25
N ALA A 230 -6.80 -12.62 -17.89
CA ALA A 230 -5.43 -12.10 -17.91
C ALA A 230 -4.94 -11.75 -19.33
N LYS A 231 -5.27 -12.57 -20.34
CA LYS A 231 -4.98 -12.28 -21.75
C LYS A 231 -5.73 -11.05 -22.23
N THR A 232 -6.96 -10.86 -21.77
CA THR A 232 -7.76 -9.69 -22.11
C THR A 232 -7.16 -8.40 -21.55
N VAL A 233 -6.61 -8.42 -20.32
CA VAL A 233 -5.83 -7.29 -19.77
C VAL A 233 -4.71 -6.89 -20.72
N GLN A 234 -3.94 -7.87 -21.21
CA GLN A 234 -2.85 -7.59 -22.15
C GLN A 234 -3.38 -7.06 -23.48
N ALA A 235 -4.49 -7.58 -24.00
CA ALA A 235 -5.10 -7.09 -25.23
C ALA A 235 -5.55 -5.63 -25.13
N ILE A 236 -6.19 -5.22 -24.01
CA ILE A 236 -6.58 -3.83 -23.74
C ILE A 236 -5.36 -2.90 -23.80
N LEU A 237 -4.30 -3.25 -23.10
CA LEU A 237 -3.08 -2.43 -23.06
C LEU A 237 -2.35 -2.39 -24.41
N GLN A 238 -2.32 -3.51 -25.17
CA GLN A 238 -1.72 -3.58 -26.51
C GLN A 238 -2.52 -2.80 -27.55
N ALA A 239 -3.84 -2.69 -27.39
CA ALA A 239 -4.68 -1.83 -28.23
C ALA A 239 -4.45 -0.32 -27.98
N GLY A 240 -3.65 0.05 -26.99
CA GLY A 240 -3.27 1.43 -26.69
C GLY A 240 -4.17 2.12 -25.66
N HIS A 241 -5.12 1.38 -25.05
CA HIS A 241 -5.96 1.91 -23.99
C HIS A 241 -5.20 2.05 -22.66
N LEU A 242 -5.49 3.10 -21.92
CA LEU A 242 -4.93 3.35 -20.59
C LEU A 242 -6.08 3.62 -19.57
N PRO A 243 -6.80 2.57 -19.15
CA PRO A 243 -7.85 2.72 -18.14
C PRO A 243 -7.35 3.31 -16.84
N SER A 244 -8.22 3.98 -16.09
CA SER A 244 -7.88 4.44 -14.74
C SER A 244 -7.67 3.28 -13.77
N ALA A 245 -8.42 2.19 -13.95
CA ALA A 245 -8.22 0.94 -13.22
C ALA A 245 -8.48 -0.26 -14.11
N LEU A 246 -7.75 -1.36 -13.85
CA LEU A 246 -7.88 -2.62 -14.55
C LEU A 246 -7.63 -3.77 -13.55
N GLU A 247 -8.73 -4.31 -13.00
CA GLU A 247 -8.75 -5.24 -11.88
C GLU A 247 -9.14 -6.64 -12.33
N ILE A 248 -8.43 -7.65 -11.85
CA ILE A 248 -8.68 -9.06 -12.17
C ILE A 248 -8.99 -9.86 -10.90
N THR A 249 -9.82 -10.92 -11.04
CA THR A 249 -10.19 -11.78 -9.90
C THR A 249 -10.37 -13.23 -10.38
N ASP A 250 -9.86 -14.19 -9.60
CA ASP A 250 -9.94 -15.61 -9.86
C ASP A 250 -11.23 -16.27 -9.33
N SER A 251 -11.42 -17.56 -9.70
CA SER A 251 -12.58 -18.34 -9.28
C SER A 251 -12.69 -18.52 -7.76
N PHE A 252 -11.56 -18.76 -7.07
CA PHE A 252 -11.60 -18.96 -5.61
C PHE A 252 -12.14 -17.72 -4.90
N THR A 253 -11.65 -16.55 -5.28
CA THR A 253 -12.11 -15.27 -4.72
C THR A 253 -13.57 -14.99 -5.07
N LEU A 254 -13.99 -15.28 -6.33
CA LEU A 254 -15.38 -15.12 -6.77
C LEU A 254 -16.33 -16.06 -6.03
N GLU A 255 -15.95 -17.31 -5.79
CA GLU A 255 -16.76 -18.26 -5.01
C GLU A 255 -16.91 -17.81 -3.55
N ALA A 256 -15.83 -17.35 -2.92
CA ALA A 256 -15.89 -16.78 -1.58
C ALA A 256 -16.82 -15.56 -1.52
N ALA A 257 -16.75 -14.68 -2.54
CA ALA A 257 -17.63 -13.52 -2.64
C ALA A 257 -19.10 -13.90 -2.88
N ARG A 258 -19.40 -14.89 -3.74
CA ARG A 258 -20.76 -15.41 -3.94
C ARG A 258 -21.34 -16.00 -2.64
N LYS A 259 -20.54 -16.72 -1.87
CA LYS A 259 -20.98 -17.25 -0.56
C LYS A 259 -21.32 -16.15 0.43
N ARG A 260 -20.57 -15.06 0.45
CA ARG A 260 -20.77 -13.94 1.37
C ARG A 260 -21.91 -13.00 0.95
N LEU A 261 -21.99 -12.67 -0.35
CA LEU A 261 -22.84 -11.59 -0.87
C LEU A 261 -24.13 -12.10 -1.56
N GLY A 262 -24.22 -13.40 -1.84
CA GLY A 262 -25.28 -14.03 -2.61
C GLY A 262 -24.79 -14.53 -3.97
N ALA A 263 -25.33 -15.67 -4.39
CA ALA A 263 -24.87 -16.34 -5.61
C ALA A 263 -25.10 -15.54 -6.89
N GLU A 264 -26.11 -14.67 -6.89
CA GLU A 264 -26.49 -13.80 -8.01
C GLU A 264 -25.61 -12.56 -8.15
N THR A 265 -24.76 -12.24 -7.16
CA THR A 265 -23.93 -11.03 -7.15
C THR A 265 -22.91 -11.01 -8.28
N PHE A 266 -22.37 -12.19 -8.62
CA PHE A 266 -21.46 -12.37 -9.74
C PHE A 266 -21.99 -13.45 -10.68
N PRO A 267 -22.13 -13.15 -12.00
CA PRO A 267 -22.51 -14.17 -13.00
C PRO A 267 -21.57 -15.37 -12.98
N PRO A 268 -22.01 -16.54 -13.49
CA PRO A 268 -21.16 -17.72 -13.59
C PRO A 268 -19.92 -17.49 -14.44
N GLY A 269 -18.76 -17.95 -13.95
CA GLY A 269 -17.47 -17.85 -14.63
C GLY A 269 -16.33 -17.91 -13.59
N ASP A 270 -15.13 -18.24 -14.08
CA ASP A 270 -13.94 -18.47 -13.26
C ASP A 270 -12.91 -17.33 -13.31
N GLY A 271 -13.17 -16.30 -14.11
CA GLY A 271 -12.39 -15.07 -14.16
C GLY A 271 -13.31 -13.86 -14.24
N HIS A 272 -12.92 -12.78 -13.58
CA HIS A 272 -13.65 -11.52 -13.59
C HIS A 272 -12.69 -10.38 -13.84
N LEU A 273 -13.10 -9.42 -14.65
CA LEU A 273 -12.33 -8.23 -14.99
C LEU A 273 -13.19 -6.99 -14.77
N ILE A 274 -12.62 -5.99 -14.08
CA ILE A 274 -13.20 -4.65 -13.95
C ILE A 274 -12.29 -3.68 -14.67
N VAL A 275 -12.89 -2.85 -15.52
CA VAL A 275 -12.21 -1.76 -16.23
C VAL A 275 -12.88 -0.46 -15.85
N GLU A 276 -12.12 0.51 -15.34
CA GLU A 276 -12.60 1.90 -15.15
C GLU A 276 -11.88 2.82 -16.12
N ILE A 277 -12.63 3.66 -16.81
CA ILE A 277 -12.11 4.70 -17.69
C ILE A 277 -12.65 6.03 -17.18
N ASP A 278 -11.79 7.03 -17.05
CA ASP A 278 -12.18 8.34 -16.58
C ASP A 278 -11.58 9.47 -17.43
N GLY A 279 -12.25 10.61 -17.46
CA GLY A 279 -11.81 11.77 -18.23
C GLY A 279 -12.93 12.70 -18.68
N ARG A 280 -12.86 13.13 -19.94
CA ARG A 280 -13.90 13.95 -20.57
C ARG A 280 -15.02 13.07 -21.11
N PRO A 281 -16.31 13.48 -21.02
CA PRO A 281 -17.45 12.62 -21.34
C PRO A 281 -17.41 11.97 -22.73
N ALA A 282 -17.04 12.72 -23.76
CA ALA A 282 -16.99 12.18 -25.13
C ALA A 282 -15.88 11.11 -25.29
N ALA A 283 -14.69 11.36 -24.71
CA ALA A 283 -13.58 10.41 -24.76
C ALA A 283 -13.89 9.14 -23.96
N VAL A 284 -14.44 9.30 -22.75
CA VAL A 284 -14.83 8.17 -21.88
C VAL A 284 -15.86 7.27 -22.56
N ARG A 285 -16.85 7.85 -23.28
CA ARG A 285 -17.85 7.08 -24.00
C ARG A 285 -17.25 6.31 -25.17
N SER A 286 -16.46 6.96 -26.02
CA SER A 286 -15.80 6.32 -27.17
C SER A 286 -14.88 5.19 -26.74
N GLU A 287 -14.00 5.44 -25.77
CA GLU A 287 -13.07 4.44 -25.27
C GLU A 287 -13.80 3.28 -24.56
N GLY A 288 -14.90 3.57 -23.86
CA GLY A 288 -15.76 2.58 -23.24
C GLY A 288 -16.38 1.62 -24.26
N GLU A 289 -16.88 2.15 -25.41
CA GLU A 289 -17.42 1.35 -26.51
C GLU A 289 -16.34 0.49 -27.17
N GLU A 290 -15.14 1.02 -27.40
CA GLU A 290 -14.00 0.28 -27.95
C GLU A 290 -13.58 -0.87 -27.03
N ILE A 291 -13.44 -0.62 -25.72
CA ILE A 291 -13.11 -1.64 -24.75
C ILE A 291 -14.24 -2.68 -24.60
N TYR A 292 -15.50 -2.27 -24.64
CA TYR A 292 -16.63 -3.19 -24.61
C TYR A 292 -16.55 -4.21 -25.77
N ASN A 293 -16.30 -3.71 -27.00
CA ASN A 293 -16.14 -4.57 -28.17
C ASN A 293 -14.95 -5.53 -28.03
N LEU A 294 -13.81 -5.02 -27.53
CA LEU A 294 -12.61 -5.83 -27.28
C LEU A 294 -12.86 -6.93 -26.22
N LEU A 295 -13.59 -6.62 -25.15
CA LEU A 295 -13.99 -7.62 -24.15
C LEU A 295 -14.81 -8.75 -24.80
N ARG A 296 -15.75 -8.42 -25.69
CA ARG A 296 -16.56 -9.38 -26.44
C ARG A 296 -15.69 -10.24 -27.36
N GLU A 297 -14.78 -9.65 -28.11
CA GLU A 297 -13.85 -10.34 -29.00
C GLU A 297 -12.92 -11.30 -28.22
N CYS A 298 -12.53 -10.94 -27.01
CA CYS A 298 -11.73 -11.77 -26.11
C CYS A 298 -12.54 -12.88 -25.40
N GLY A 299 -13.84 -13.01 -25.69
CA GLY A 299 -14.67 -14.08 -25.16
C GLY A 299 -15.30 -13.79 -23.80
N ALA A 300 -15.46 -12.54 -23.43
CA ALA A 300 -16.25 -12.18 -22.25
C ALA A 300 -17.71 -12.62 -22.42
N GLY A 301 -18.25 -13.25 -21.38
CA GLY A 301 -19.65 -13.66 -21.31
C GLY A 301 -20.55 -12.49 -21.01
N ASP A 302 -20.90 -12.32 -19.75
CA ASP A 302 -21.71 -11.19 -19.28
C ASP A 302 -20.83 -9.95 -19.05
N ILE A 303 -21.28 -8.79 -19.60
CA ILE A 303 -20.60 -7.51 -19.44
C ILE A 303 -21.60 -6.49 -18.90
N ARG A 304 -21.40 -6.08 -17.67
CA ARG A 304 -22.12 -4.97 -17.07
C ARG A 304 -21.42 -3.66 -17.38
N VAL A 305 -22.17 -2.68 -17.87
CA VAL A 305 -21.69 -1.31 -18.11
C VAL A 305 -22.36 -0.37 -17.12
N ALA A 306 -21.57 0.46 -16.41
CA ALA A 306 -22.03 1.46 -15.47
C ALA A 306 -21.49 2.83 -15.86
N MET A 307 -22.36 3.84 -15.94
CA MET A 307 -22.00 5.20 -16.32
C MET A 307 -22.37 6.23 -15.23
N GLU A 308 -23.35 5.89 -14.41
CA GLU A 308 -23.74 6.73 -13.29
C GLU A 308 -22.84 6.47 -12.09
N ASP A 309 -22.54 7.51 -11.30
CA ASP A 309 -21.63 7.44 -10.17
C ASP A 309 -22.03 6.38 -9.15
N GLU A 310 -23.32 6.23 -8.88
CA GLU A 310 -23.86 5.24 -7.94
C GLU A 310 -23.65 3.80 -8.42
N GLU A 311 -23.84 3.55 -9.72
CA GLU A 311 -23.62 2.23 -10.33
C GLU A 311 -22.12 1.87 -10.35
N CYS A 312 -21.25 2.83 -10.67
CA CYS A 312 -19.81 2.68 -10.62
C CYS A 312 -19.33 2.36 -9.20
N GLU A 313 -19.86 3.08 -8.20
CA GLU A 313 -19.52 2.85 -6.80
C GLU A 313 -20.01 1.49 -6.30
N ALA A 314 -21.15 1.00 -6.80
CA ALA A 314 -21.62 -0.35 -6.49
C ALA A 314 -20.65 -1.43 -6.99
N ILE A 315 -20.06 -1.29 -8.19
CA ILE A 315 -19.03 -2.21 -8.69
C ILE A 315 -17.77 -2.15 -7.81
N TRP A 316 -17.32 -0.94 -7.43
CA TRP A 316 -16.18 -0.79 -6.51
C TRP A 316 -16.47 -1.38 -5.14
N GLN A 317 -17.69 -1.26 -4.63
CA GLN A 317 -18.07 -1.86 -3.36
C GLN A 317 -17.92 -3.38 -3.40
N LEU A 318 -18.39 -4.04 -4.47
CA LEU A 318 -18.21 -5.48 -4.66
C LEU A 318 -16.71 -5.87 -4.69
N ARG A 319 -15.89 -5.08 -5.38
CA ARG A 319 -14.43 -5.31 -5.42
C ARG A 319 -13.79 -5.22 -4.04
N ARG A 320 -14.21 -4.27 -3.21
CA ARG A 320 -13.71 -4.12 -1.83
C ARG A 320 -14.07 -5.30 -0.92
N GLU A 321 -15.18 -5.99 -1.19
CA GLU A 321 -15.62 -7.16 -0.42
C GLU A 321 -14.74 -8.40 -0.63
N PHE A 322 -13.92 -8.49 -1.67
CA PHE A 322 -13.10 -9.66 -1.93
C PHE A 322 -12.18 -10.04 -0.76
N SER A 323 -11.49 -9.08 -0.17
CA SER A 323 -10.61 -9.34 0.97
C SER A 323 -11.37 -9.82 2.21
N TYR A 324 -12.58 -9.30 2.43
CA TYR A 324 -13.45 -9.76 3.52
C TYR A 324 -14.01 -11.14 3.24
N SER A 325 -14.43 -11.41 2.00
CA SER A 325 -14.93 -12.71 1.57
C SER A 325 -13.90 -13.83 1.77
N LEU A 326 -12.63 -13.56 1.51
CA LEU A 326 -11.56 -14.51 1.77
C LEU A 326 -11.38 -14.80 3.27
N ARG A 327 -11.55 -13.82 4.15
CA ARG A 327 -11.49 -14.02 5.61
C ARG A 327 -12.65 -14.91 6.10
N ASP A 328 -13.83 -14.78 5.50
CA ASP A 328 -15.02 -15.56 5.86
C ASP A 328 -14.92 -17.05 5.43
N THR A 329 -13.90 -17.43 4.68
CA THR A 329 -13.64 -18.84 4.35
C THR A 329 -13.22 -19.68 5.56
N GLY A 330 -12.84 -19.05 6.67
CA GLY A 330 -12.27 -19.70 7.85
C GLY A 330 -10.79 -20.08 7.70
N LEU A 331 -10.18 -19.79 6.57
CA LEU A 331 -8.75 -19.99 6.33
C LEU A 331 -7.94 -18.76 6.74
N THR A 332 -6.72 -18.97 7.19
CA THR A 332 -5.75 -17.89 7.41
C THR A 332 -5.21 -17.42 6.07
N LYS A 333 -5.34 -16.13 5.80
CA LYS A 333 -4.90 -15.49 4.57
C LYS A 333 -3.50 -14.91 4.74
N LEU A 334 -2.50 -15.47 4.04
CA LEU A 334 -1.19 -14.85 3.85
C LEU A 334 -1.28 -13.96 2.61
N ASN A 335 -1.25 -12.64 2.84
CA ASN A 335 -1.58 -11.65 1.80
C ASN A 335 -0.31 -11.12 1.13
N GLU A 336 0.09 -11.76 0.05
CA GLU A 336 1.27 -11.37 -0.72
C GLU A 336 0.89 -10.55 -1.96
N ASP A 337 1.50 -9.38 -2.09
CA ASP A 337 1.26 -8.42 -3.18
C ASP A 337 2.43 -8.38 -4.17
N VAL A 338 2.58 -9.43 -4.96
CA VAL A 338 3.69 -9.53 -5.93
C VAL A 338 3.41 -8.71 -7.18
N VAL A 339 4.50 -8.26 -7.83
CA VAL A 339 4.43 -7.57 -9.13
C VAL A 339 5.26 -8.31 -10.15
N VAL A 340 4.71 -8.46 -11.35
CA VAL A 340 5.47 -8.95 -12.51
C VAL A 340 5.41 -7.93 -13.65
N PRO A 341 6.39 -7.93 -14.57
CA PRO A 341 6.25 -7.19 -15.81
C PRO A 341 4.89 -7.52 -16.46
N ARG A 342 4.16 -6.53 -16.97
CA ARG A 342 2.80 -6.69 -17.53
C ARG A 342 2.69 -7.83 -18.55
N GLY A 343 3.73 -8.04 -19.36
CA GLY A 343 3.82 -9.17 -20.31
C GLY A 343 3.91 -10.54 -19.66
N LYS A 344 4.15 -10.62 -18.34
CA LYS A 344 4.25 -11.86 -17.54
C LYS A 344 3.01 -12.18 -16.72
N LEU A 345 1.95 -11.39 -16.84
CA LEU A 345 0.73 -11.58 -16.06
C LEU A 345 0.11 -12.96 -16.26
N VAL A 346 0.01 -13.42 -17.51
CA VAL A 346 -0.54 -14.75 -17.82
C VAL A 346 0.33 -15.85 -17.22
N GLU A 347 1.67 -15.71 -17.31
CA GLU A 347 2.60 -16.67 -16.71
C GLU A 347 2.45 -16.72 -15.17
N LEU A 348 2.23 -15.59 -14.51
CA LEU A 348 1.98 -15.54 -13.05
C LEU A 348 0.69 -16.30 -12.69
N VAL A 349 -0.38 -16.09 -13.45
CA VAL A 349 -1.67 -16.77 -13.23
C VAL A 349 -1.54 -18.29 -13.40
N GLU A 350 -0.84 -18.74 -14.44
CA GLU A 350 -0.55 -20.16 -14.66
C GLU A 350 0.35 -20.74 -13.58
N PHE A 351 1.36 -19.96 -13.15
CA PHE A 351 2.26 -20.36 -12.08
C PHE A 351 1.53 -20.51 -10.72
N ALA A 352 0.63 -19.59 -10.36
CA ALA A 352 -0.17 -19.67 -9.14
C ALA A 352 -1.02 -20.97 -9.12
N ARG A 353 -1.63 -21.34 -10.24
CA ARG A 353 -2.37 -22.60 -10.37
C ARG A 353 -1.45 -23.84 -10.21
N LYS A 354 -0.25 -23.78 -10.77
CA LYS A 354 0.75 -24.85 -10.62
C LYS A 354 1.20 -24.97 -9.16
N LEU A 355 1.54 -23.85 -8.52
CA LEU A 355 1.96 -23.80 -7.12
C LEU A 355 0.88 -24.37 -6.19
N GLN A 356 -0.39 -23.99 -6.41
CA GLN A 356 -1.52 -24.57 -5.67
C GLN A 356 -1.58 -26.10 -5.82
N LYS A 357 -1.40 -26.62 -7.04
CA LYS A 357 -1.45 -28.06 -7.29
C LYS A 357 -0.26 -28.81 -6.63
N GLU A 358 0.93 -28.21 -6.63
CA GLU A 358 2.16 -28.82 -6.09
C GLU A 358 2.19 -28.81 -4.57
N THR A 359 1.70 -27.74 -3.94
CA THR A 359 1.74 -27.55 -2.48
C THR A 359 0.48 -28.02 -1.76
N GLY A 360 -0.62 -28.17 -2.48
CA GLY A 360 -1.95 -28.42 -1.90
C GLY A 360 -2.54 -27.23 -1.15
N ILE A 361 -1.85 -26.06 -1.16
CA ILE A 361 -2.33 -24.82 -0.53
C ILE A 361 -3.26 -24.10 -1.51
N ALA A 362 -4.47 -23.78 -1.08
CA ALA A 362 -5.37 -22.97 -1.91
C ALA A 362 -4.78 -21.57 -2.12
N ILE A 363 -4.86 -21.07 -3.37
CA ILE A 363 -4.35 -19.74 -3.73
C ILE A 363 -5.51 -18.92 -4.30
N ALA A 364 -5.70 -17.73 -3.71
CA ALA A 364 -6.69 -16.76 -4.15
C ALA A 364 -5.99 -15.56 -4.77
N CYS A 365 -6.29 -15.29 -6.06
CA CYS A 365 -5.65 -14.21 -6.83
C CYS A 365 -6.65 -13.13 -7.22
N PHE A 366 -6.37 -11.91 -6.85
CA PHE A 366 -7.05 -10.73 -7.34
C PHE A 366 -6.10 -9.52 -7.28
N GLY A 367 -6.35 -8.47 -8.06
CA GLY A 367 -5.51 -7.27 -7.95
C GLY A 367 -5.47 -6.41 -9.19
N HIS A 368 -4.47 -5.51 -9.20
CA HIS A 368 -4.28 -4.42 -10.15
C HIS A 368 -3.56 -4.94 -11.40
N ALA A 369 -4.28 -5.66 -12.24
CA ALA A 369 -3.71 -6.38 -13.39
C ALA A 369 -3.04 -5.44 -14.41
N GLY A 370 -3.55 -4.21 -14.52
CA GLY A 370 -2.96 -3.19 -15.38
C GLY A 370 -1.52 -2.83 -15.03
N ASP A 371 -1.14 -2.94 -13.77
CA ASP A 371 0.21 -2.70 -13.26
C ASP A 371 1.05 -3.98 -13.15
N GLY A 372 0.42 -5.16 -13.30
CA GLY A 372 1.04 -6.45 -13.03
C GLY A 372 1.11 -6.79 -11.53
N ASN A 373 0.43 -6.02 -10.68
CA ASN A 373 0.38 -6.23 -9.24
C ASN A 373 -0.80 -7.12 -8.85
N ILE A 374 -0.50 -8.32 -8.39
CA ILE A 374 -1.50 -9.32 -8.01
C ILE A 374 -1.32 -9.72 -6.55
N HIS A 375 -2.39 -9.58 -5.78
CA HIS A 375 -2.47 -10.16 -4.45
C HIS A 375 -2.61 -11.68 -4.58
N THR A 376 -1.51 -12.38 -4.42
CA THR A 376 -1.43 -13.85 -4.45
C THR A 376 -1.54 -14.35 -3.03
N ASN A 377 -2.77 -14.60 -2.56
CA ASN A 377 -3.04 -14.98 -1.19
C ASN A 377 -2.92 -16.50 -1.03
N LEU A 378 -2.00 -16.95 -0.18
CA LEU A 378 -1.95 -18.33 0.26
C LEU A 378 -2.97 -18.52 1.38
N MET A 379 -3.91 -19.45 1.20
CA MET A 379 -5.02 -19.71 2.10
C MET A 379 -4.73 -21.00 2.87
N VAL A 380 -4.31 -20.88 4.13
CA VAL A 380 -3.90 -22.02 4.98
C VAL A 380 -4.88 -22.25 6.14
N GLU A 381 -4.94 -23.47 6.64
CA GLU A 381 -5.86 -23.84 7.71
C GLU A 381 -5.54 -23.13 9.03
N ASN A 382 -4.28 -23.19 9.45
CA ASN A 382 -3.82 -22.56 10.69
C ASN A 382 -2.33 -22.23 10.58
N TYR A 383 -1.99 -20.95 10.48
CA TYR A 383 -0.59 -20.50 10.38
C TYR A 383 0.19 -20.58 11.70
N ASP A 384 -0.50 -20.79 12.85
CA ASP A 384 0.16 -21.02 14.14
C ASP A 384 0.65 -22.47 14.31
N ASP A 385 0.10 -23.40 13.52
CA ASP A 385 0.59 -24.76 13.47
C ASP A 385 1.96 -24.83 12.78
N PRO A 386 2.99 -25.43 13.41
CA PRO A 386 4.36 -25.44 12.86
C PRO A 386 4.49 -26.15 11.50
N GLU A 387 3.74 -27.22 11.26
CA GLU A 387 3.77 -27.96 9.99
C GLU A 387 3.14 -27.14 8.86
N THR A 388 1.97 -26.55 9.12
CA THR A 388 1.29 -25.65 8.19
C THR A 388 2.14 -24.43 7.87
N ARG A 389 2.79 -23.84 8.89
CA ARG A 389 3.70 -22.70 8.70
C ARG A 389 4.89 -23.09 7.83
N ALA A 390 5.58 -24.21 8.11
CA ALA A 390 6.72 -24.63 7.31
C ALA A 390 6.34 -24.89 5.85
N ARG A 391 5.16 -25.47 5.61
CA ARG A 391 4.63 -25.69 4.25
C ARG A 391 4.31 -24.38 3.54
N ALA A 392 3.71 -23.42 4.25
CA ALA A 392 3.40 -22.10 3.71
C ALA A 392 4.67 -21.30 3.40
N ASP A 393 5.66 -21.30 4.31
CA ASP A 393 6.92 -20.59 4.12
C ASP A 393 7.68 -21.16 2.91
N ALA A 394 7.69 -22.49 2.73
CA ALA A 394 8.27 -23.11 1.53
C ALA A 394 7.54 -22.70 0.24
N ALA A 395 6.22 -22.56 0.29
CA ALA A 395 5.45 -22.07 -0.86
C ALA A 395 5.73 -20.59 -1.17
N LEU A 396 5.94 -19.75 -0.14
CA LEU A 396 6.37 -18.36 -0.29
C LEU A 396 7.77 -18.25 -0.90
N ASP A 397 8.72 -19.10 -0.47
CA ASP A 397 10.06 -19.17 -1.07
C ASP A 397 9.99 -19.47 -2.58
N ILE A 398 9.15 -20.41 -2.98
CA ILE A 398 8.92 -20.76 -4.39
C ILE A 398 8.28 -19.59 -5.14
N LEU A 399 7.26 -18.94 -4.55
CA LEU A 399 6.57 -17.80 -5.15
C LEU A 399 7.52 -16.63 -5.39
N PHE A 400 8.22 -16.18 -4.36
CA PHE A 400 9.10 -15.01 -4.46
C PHE A 400 10.32 -15.28 -5.35
N THR A 401 10.89 -16.47 -5.30
CA THR A 401 11.99 -16.86 -6.20
C THR A 401 11.52 -16.78 -7.66
N TRP A 402 10.37 -17.38 -7.98
CA TRP A 402 9.82 -17.34 -9.34
C TRP A 402 9.53 -15.90 -9.81
N VAL A 403 8.92 -15.07 -8.95
CA VAL A 403 8.64 -13.66 -9.26
C VAL A 403 9.92 -12.89 -9.58
N LEU A 404 10.97 -13.08 -8.78
CA LEU A 404 12.27 -12.40 -9.00
C LEU A 404 12.97 -12.89 -10.27
N GLU A 405 12.91 -14.18 -10.59
CA GLU A 405 13.44 -14.76 -11.84
C GLU A 405 12.72 -14.19 -13.09
N LYS A 406 11.44 -13.79 -12.95
CA LYS A 406 10.68 -13.15 -14.03
C LYS A 406 10.92 -11.64 -14.13
N GLY A 407 11.82 -11.08 -13.31
CA GLY A 407 12.11 -9.65 -13.26
C GLY A 407 11.02 -8.84 -12.54
N GLY A 408 10.28 -9.50 -11.64
CA GLY A 408 9.24 -8.90 -10.80
C GLY A 408 9.76 -8.34 -9.49
N ALA A 409 8.84 -7.96 -8.61
CA ALA A 409 9.11 -7.45 -7.27
C ALA A 409 8.25 -8.19 -6.22
N ILE A 410 8.83 -8.36 -5.02
CA ILE A 410 8.18 -9.07 -3.91
C ILE A 410 7.06 -8.26 -3.25
N THR A 411 6.95 -6.97 -3.56
CA THR A 411 5.88 -6.09 -3.07
C THR A 411 5.54 -5.03 -4.11
N GLY A 412 4.25 -4.79 -4.30
CA GLY A 412 3.72 -3.72 -5.17
C GLY A 412 3.34 -2.46 -4.40
N GLU A 413 2.71 -2.65 -3.22
CA GLU A 413 2.13 -1.52 -2.47
C GLU A 413 2.24 -1.65 -0.94
N HIS A 414 2.40 -2.88 -0.39
CA HIS A 414 2.36 -3.09 1.07
C HIS A 414 3.65 -2.70 1.78
N GLY A 415 4.77 -2.67 1.08
CA GLY A 415 6.11 -2.53 1.66
C GLY A 415 6.72 -3.89 2.04
N VAL A 416 7.87 -3.83 2.69
CA VAL A 416 8.69 -5.00 3.08
C VAL A 416 8.51 -5.35 4.56
N GLY A 417 8.69 -4.39 5.45
CA GLY A 417 8.56 -4.53 6.90
C GLY A 417 9.32 -5.72 7.48
N LEU A 418 8.61 -6.52 8.27
CA LEU A 418 9.06 -7.82 8.81
C LEU A 418 8.68 -8.97 7.88
N ALA A 419 7.50 -8.89 7.27
CA ALA A 419 6.90 -9.98 6.51
C ALA A 419 7.77 -10.46 5.35
N LYS A 420 8.42 -9.54 4.63
CA LYS A 420 9.21 -9.82 3.44
C LYS A 420 10.72 -9.64 3.66
N LYS A 421 11.13 -9.39 4.91
CA LYS A 421 12.55 -9.27 5.30
C LYS A 421 13.42 -10.47 4.83
N PRO A 422 12.98 -11.74 4.91
CA PRO A 422 13.81 -12.88 4.48
C PRO A 422 14.24 -12.79 3.00
N TRP A 423 13.44 -12.21 2.13
CA TRP A 423 13.68 -12.18 0.68
C TRP A 423 14.30 -10.88 0.16
N ILE A 424 14.45 -9.84 1.01
CA ILE A 424 14.88 -8.51 0.55
C ILE A 424 16.29 -8.51 -0.05
N LYS A 425 17.21 -9.29 0.52
CA LYS A 425 18.59 -9.38 0.01
C LYS A 425 18.62 -10.02 -1.39
N GLN A 426 17.79 -11.04 -1.60
CA GLN A 426 17.63 -11.66 -2.92
C GLN A 426 16.98 -10.66 -3.91
N ALA A 427 15.96 -9.93 -3.48
CA ALA A 427 15.24 -8.97 -4.31
C ALA A 427 16.10 -7.78 -4.75
N LEU A 428 16.93 -7.25 -3.85
CA LEU A 428 17.80 -6.11 -4.13
C LEU A 428 19.13 -6.51 -4.77
N GLY A 429 19.62 -7.71 -4.50
CA GLY A 429 20.98 -8.12 -4.78
C GLY A 429 22.00 -7.47 -3.82
N GLU A 430 23.21 -8.05 -3.72
CA GLU A 430 24.21 -7.69 -2.71
C GLU A 430 24.63 -6.21 -2.77
N THR A 431 24.90 -5.71 -3.98
CA THR A 431 25.39 -4.33 -4.14
C THR A 431 24.34 -3.30 -3.77
N SER A 432 23.10 -3.48 -4.24
CA SER A 432 22.01 -2.57 -3.91
C SER A 432 21.68 -2.62 -2.41
N PHE A 433 21.64 -3.81 -1.81
CA PHE A 433 21.44 -3.97 -0.38
C PHE A 433 22.52 -3.28 0.45
N ALA A 434 23.80 -3.38 0.04
CA ALA A 434 24.91 -2.68 0.70
C ALA A 434 24.75 -1.14 0.62
N VAL A 435 24.27 -0.61 -0.52
CA VAL A 435 23.99 0.84 -0.67
C VAL A 435 22.87 1.28 0.26
N HIS A 436 21.77 0.52 0.35
CA HIS A 436 20.67 0.83 1.29
C HIS A 436 21.16 0.87 2.75
N ARG A 437 21.98 -0.09 3.16
CA ARG A 437 22.59 -0.10 4.51
C ARG A 437 23.52 1.11 4.73
N SER A 438 24.27 1.52 3.71
CA SER A 438 25.14 2.70 3.81
C SER A 438 24.34 3.97 3.99
N LEU A 439 23.22 4.14 3.27
CA LEU A 439 22.30 5.26 3.44
C LEU A 439 21.67 5.26 4.82
N LYS A 440 21.21 4.10 5.31
CA LYS A 440 20.68 3.95 6.67
C LYS A 440 21.70 4.41 7.71
N ARG A 441 22.95 3.91 7.65
CA ARG A 441 24.01 4.29 8.58
C ARG A 441 24.38 5.77 8.54
N ALA A 442 24.32 6.39 7.33
CA ALA A 442 24.62 7.81 7.18
C ALA A 442 23.57 8.72 7.82
N LEU A 443 22.29 8.35 7.74
CA LEU A 443 21.17 9.14 8.26
C LEU A 443 20.78 8.75 9.70
N ASP A 444 21.05 7.53 10.10
CA ASP A 444 20.77 6.98 11.43
C ASP A 444 21.95 6.14 11.95
N PRO A 445 23.05 6.80 12.39
CA PRO A 445 24.28 6.10 12.79
C PRO A 445 24.13 5.22 14.03
N HIS A 446 23.08 5.42 14.83
CA HIS A 446 22.80 4.64 16.02
C HIS A 446 21.74 3.55 15.80
N GLY A 447 21.14 3.48 14.60
CA GLY A 447 20.14 2.48 14.27
C GLY A 447 18.83 2.60 15.07
N ILE A 448 18.48 3.80 15.54
CA ILE A 448 17.32 3.98 16.42
C ILE A 448 15.98 4.02 15.66
N LEU A 449 15.98 4.40 14.38
CA LEU A 449 14.75 4.56 13.60
C LEU A 449 14.26 3.23 13.05
N ASN A 450 13.11 2.81 13.52
CA ASN A 450 12.40 1.60 13.10
C ASN A 450 13.31 0.36 12.99
N PRO A 451 14.07 0.02 14.05
CA PRO A 451 15.05 -1.08 14.02
C PRO A 451 14.38 -2.44 13.87
N GLY A 452 15.19 -3.46 13.52
CA GLY A 452 14.73 -4.84 13.32
C GLY A 452 14.03 -5.09 11.99
N LYS A 453 13.88 -4.07 11.14
CA LYS A 453 13.24 -4.19 9.82
C LYS A 453 14.24 -4.70 8.77
N PHE A 454 13.88 -4.56 7.51
CA PHE A 454 14.51 -5.27 6.39
C PHE A 454 15.98 -4.89 6.09
N LEU A 455 16.55 -3.83 6.67
CA LEU A 455 17.97 -3.47 6.49
C LEU A 455 18.86 -3.98 7.63
N ASP A 456 18.29 -4.50 8.68
CA ASP A 456 19.02 -5.04 9.82
C ASP A 456 19.29 -6.55 9.62
N ASP A 457 20.42 -7.02 10.13
CA ASP A 457 20.84 -8.44 10.04
C ASP A 457 19.96 -9.36 10.88
#